data_847c866303be021ffffef274b7ed3734
#
_entry.id   847c866303be021ffffef274b7ed3734
#
_cell.length_a   1.000
_cell.length_b   1.000
_cell.length_c   1.000
_cell.angle_alpha   90.00
_cell.angle_beta   90.00
_cell.angle_gamma   90.00
#
_symmetry.space_group_name_H-M   'P 1'
#
loop_
_entity.id
_entity.type
_entity.pdbx_description
1 polymer ?
#
loop_
_entity_poly.entity_id
_entity_poly.type
_entity_poly.pdbx_seq_one_letter_code
_entity_poly.pdbx_strand_id
1 'polypeptide(L)'
;MAKLDKWERQHLNNLSALDREIERVYEAAVKEAARLGVSISDFNPDRLFSFDDYPITRKRLEKLLSGLKSDLTAAIVNGIETAWTLSNNKNSELARQVFGDNIGKLSQAQYRRYFSTNDEAREAFIQRKTNGLKLSDRVWRYTEQFKDEIELGLDVGIRNGVSAEDMTRELRQYLKHPDMLFRRVRDEHGVLQLSRRAAA
;
A
#
# COMPACT_ATOMS: atom_id res chain seq x y z
N MET A 1 -3.93 -26.71 -18.39
CA MET A 1 -3.18 -25.63 -17.73
C MET A 1 -1.73 -26.04 -17.54
N ALA A 2 -0.76 -25.23 -18.00
CA ALA A 2 0.65 -25.50 -17.76
C ALA A 2 0.93 -25.51 -16.24
N LYS A 3 1.72 -26.48 -15.79
CA LYS A 3 2.11 -26.58 -14.36
C LYS A 3 3.16 -25.51 -14.08
N LEU A 4 2.87 -24.59 -13.16
CA LEU A 4 3.82 -23.56 -12.71
C LEU A 4 5.12 -24.18 -12.24
N ASP A 5 6.25 -23.60 -12.60
CA ASP A 5 7.56 -23.99 -12.07
C ASP A 5 7.73 -23.58 -10.59
N LYS A 6 8.82 -24.02 -9.96
CA LYS A 6 9.07 -23.71 -8.55
C LYS A 6 9.24 -22.20 -8.29
N TRP A 7 9.82 -21.48 -9.25
CA TRP A 7 10.10 -20.05 -9.14
C TRP A 7 8.82 -19.21 -9.31
N GLU A 8 7.97 -19.60 -10.25
CA GLU A 8 6.66 -18.97 -10.46
C GLU A 8 5.77 -19.13 -9.23
N ARG A 9 5.73 -20.33 -8.65
CA ARG A 9 4.98 -20.56 -7.40
C ARG A 9 5.52 -19.72 -6.24
N GLN A 10 6.85 -19.66 -6.10
CA GLN A 10 7.47 -18.84 -5.04
C GLN A 10 7.17 -17.37 -5.24
N HIS A 11 7.21 -16.87 -6.48
CA HIS A 11 6.87 -15.49 -6.81
C HIS A 11 5.43 -15.16 -6.44
N LEU A 12 4.47 -16.00 -6.80
CA LEU A 12 3.06 -15.82 -6.44
C LEU A 12 2.84 -15.85 -4.92
N ASN A 13 3.54 -16.73 -4.21
CA ASN A 13 3.49 -16.77 -2.74
C ASN A 13 4.02 -15.47 -2.12
N ASN A 14 5.13 -14.95 -2.66
CA ASN A 14 5.72 -13.68 -2.19
C ASN A 14 4.77 -12.49 -2.45
N LEU A 15 4.13 -12.43 -3.63
CA LEU A 15 3.13 -11.42 -3.93
C LEU A 15 1.95 -11.49 -2.96
N SER A 16 1.42 -12.70 -2.71
CA SER A 16 0.33 -12.88 -1.77
C SER A 16 0.71 -12.54 -0.31
N ALA A 17 1.98 -12.71 0.05
CA ALA A 17 2.48 -12.29 1.36
C ALA A 17 2.58 -10.78 1.48
N LEU A 18 3.07 -10.10 0.43
CA LEU A 18 3.14 -8.65 0.35
C LEU A 18 1.74 -8.02 0.41
N ASP A 19 0.78 -8.59 -0.31
CA ASP A 19 -0.61 -8.12 -0.33
C ASP A 19 -1.22 -8.17 1.08
N ARG A 20 -1.06 -9.29 1.79
CA ARG A 20 -1.50 -9.41 3.20
C ARG A 20 -0.77 -8.47 4.16
N GLU A 21 0.48 -8.13 3.90
CA GLU A 21 1.23 -7.18 4.71
C GLU A 21 0.68 -5.76 4.51
N ILE A 22 0.46 -5.35 3.27
CA ILE A 22 -0.15 -4.06 2.93
C ILE A 22 -1.55 -3.95 3.54
N GLU A 23 -2.38 -5.00 3.42
CA GLU A 23 -3.72 -5.04 4.03
C GLU A 23 -3.65 -4.81 5.54
N ARG A 24 -2.74 -5.48 6.25
CA ARG A 24 -2.57 -5.31 7.70
C ARG A 24 -2.15 -3.89 8.09
N VAL A 25 -1.26 -3.27 7.31
CA VAL A 25 -0.82 -1.90 7.55
C VAL A 25 -2.01 -0.92 7.44
N TYR A 26 -2.82 -1.06 6.40
CA TYR A 26 -4.03 -0.25 6.24
C TYR A 26 -5.08 -0.53 7.32
N GLU A 27 -5.31 -1.80 7.67
CA GLU A 27 -6.28 -2.14 8.74
C GLU A 27 -5.91 -1.52 10.09
N ALA A 28 -4.62 -1.51 10.43
CA ALA A 28 -4.14 -0.86 11.65
C ALA A 28 -4.40 0.66 11.61
N ALA A 29 -4.15 1.30 10.46
CA ALA A 29 -4.39 2.72 10.27
C ALA A 29 -5.88 3.08 10.34
N VAL A 30 -6.76 2.29 9.72
CA VAL A 30 -8.23 2.45 9.80
C VAL A 30 -8.72 2.37 11.24
N LYS A 31 -8.26 1.36 11.97
CA LYS A 31 -8.65 1.16 13.38
C LYS A 31 -8.26 2.34 14.25
N GLU A 32 -7.06 2.85 14.06
CA GLU A 32 -6.59 4.00 14.84
C GLU A 32 -7.28 5.30 14.43
N ALA A 33 -7.52 5.52 13.14
CA ALA A 33 -8.26 6.68 12.65
C ALA A 33 -9.72 6.70 13.18
N ALA A 34 -10.39 5.54 13.19
CA ALA A 34 -11.74 5.41 13.77
C ALA A 34 -11.75 5.76 15.26
N ARG A 35 -10.74 5.31 16.03
CA ARG A 35 -10.61 5.66 17.45
C ARG A 35 -10.39 7.16 17.66
N LEU A 36 -9.56 7.78 16.81
CA LEU A 36 -9.35 9.22 16.85
C LEU A 36 -10.65 9.99 16.59
N GLY A 37 -11.43 9.58 15.59
CA GLY A 37 -12.70 10.20 15.28
C GLY A 37 -13.72 10.14 16.42
N VAL A 38 -13.92 8.95 17.01
CA VAL A 38 -14.86 8.77 18.14
C VAL A 38 -14.40 9.49 19.42
N SER A 39 -13.10 9.75 19.57
CA SER A 39 -12.58 10.49 20.73
C SER A 39 -12.90 11.99 20.74
N ILE A 40 -13.54 12.49 19.66
CA ILE A 40 -13.92 13.90 19.55
C ILE A 40 -15.23 14.14 20.29
N SER A 41 -15.17 14.92 21.36
CA SER A 41 -16.31 15.18 22.25
C SER A 41 -17.19 16.36 21.80
N ASP A 42 -16.67 17.23 20.96
CA ASP A 42 -17.27 18.49 20.53
C ASP A 42 -17.63 18.51 19.04
N PHE A 43 -18.02 17.35 18.53
CA PHE A 43 -18.48 17.19 17.15
C PHE A 43 -19.68 18.10 16.84
N ASN A 44 -19.55 18.90 15.79
CA ASN A 44 -20.63 19.76 15.32
C ASN A 44 -21.41 19.06 14.19
N PRO A 45 -22.67 18.68 14.40
CA PRO A 45 -23.47 17.96 13.39
C PRO A 45 -23.88 18.84 12.20
N ASP A 46 -23.80 20.19 12.32
CA ASP A 46 -24.18 21.11 11.26
C ASP A 46 -23.06 21.34 10.23
N ARG A 47 -21.87 20.80 10.51
CA ARG A 47 -20.70 20.88 9.60
C ARG A 47 -20.26 19.50 9.17
N LEU A 48 -19.64 19.44 8.00
CA LEU A 48 -18.91 18.25 7.57
C LEU A 48 -17.75 17.98 8.51
N PHE A 49 -17.56 16.73 8.89
CA PHE A 49 -16.41 16.33 9.68
C PHE A 49 -15.12 16.56 8.92
N SER A 50 -14.19 17.28 9.54
CA SER A 50 -12.80 17.35 9.10
C SER A 50 -11.88 17.34 10.31
N PHE A 51 -10.80 16.57 10.24
CA PHE A 51 -9.77 16.60 11.28
C PHE A 51 -9.11 17.97 11.42
N ASP A 52 -9.17 18.81 10.40
CA ASP A 52 -8.59 20.16 10.42
C ASP A 52 -9.28 21.08 11.43
N ASP A 53 -10.54 20.80 11.77
CA ASP A 53 -11.30 21.53 12.80
C ASP A 53 -10.88 21.16 14.24
N TYR A 54 -10.09 20.07 14.41
CA TYR A 54 -9.70 19.52 15.71
C TYR A 54 -8.17 19.44 15.85
N PRO A 55 -7.47 20.52 16.24
CA PRO A 55 -6.01 20.63 16.18
C PRO A 55 -5.22 19.52 16.90
N ILE A 56 -5.74 19.04 18.04
CA ILE A 56 -5.09 17.96 18.82
C ILE A 56 -5.22 16.63 18.08
N THR A 57 -6.42 16.32 17.57
CA THR A 57 -6.70 15.10 16.83
C THR A 57 -5.99 15.12 15.48
N ARG A 58 -5.95 16.28 14.82
CA ARG A 58 -5.18 16.48 13.58
C ARG A 58 -3.70 16.11 13.75
N LYS A 59 -3.04 16.57 14.82
CA LYS A 59 -1.63 16.18 15.08
C LYS A 59 -1.45 14.67 15.22
N ARG A 60 -2.41 13.99 15.86
CA ARG A 60 -2.37 12.53 15.98
C ARG A 60 -2.58 11.84 14.64
N LEU A 61 -3.50 12.35 13.84
CA LEU A 61 -3.73 11.87 12.48
C LEU A 61 -2.49 12.07 11.60
N GLU A 62 -1.85 13.24 11.62
CA GLU A 62 -0.62 13.51 10.86
C GLU A 62 0.48 12.50 11.21
N LYS A 63 0.62 12.15 12.50
CA LYS A 63 1.55 11.11 12.94
C LYS A 63 1.15 9.73 12.41
N LEU A 64 -0.12 9.40 12.44
CA LEU A 64 -0.67 8.15 11.89
C LEU A 64 -0.38 8.04 10.38
N LEU A 65 -0.66 9.08 9.60
CA LEU A 65 -0.42 9.12 8.16
C LEU A 65 1.07 9.03 7.81
N SER A 66 1.92 9.69 8.61
CA SER A 66 3.38 9.57 8.47
C SER A 66 3.87 8.15 8.72
N GLY A 67 3.34 7.48 9.76
CA GLY A 67 3.59 6.07 10.04
C GLY A 67 3.12 5.17 8.91
N LEU A 68 1.88 5.34 8.47
CA LEU A 68 1.30 4.59 7.34
C LEU A 68 2.16 4.72 6.07
N LYS A 69 2.59 5.93 5.73
CA LYS A 69 3.51 6.16 4.60
C LYS A 69 4.81 5.39 4.75
N SER A 70 5.42 5.44 5.94
CA SER A 70 6.68 4.74 6.24
C SER A 70 6.52 3.23 6.08
N ASP A 71 5.49 2.66 6.69
CA ASP A 71 5.24 1.22 6.70
C ASP A 71 4.90 0.68 5.30
N LEU A 72 4.08 1.40 4.54
CA LEU A 72 3.78 1.06 3.15
C LEU A 72 5.03 1.15 2.26
N THR A 73 5.86 2.18 2.45
CA THR A 73 7.10 2.31 1.69
C THR A 73 8.03 1.14 2.00
N ALA A 74 8.20 0.79 3.28
CA ALA A 74 9.01 -0.34 3.70
C ALA A 74 8.50 -1.67 3.14
N ALA A 75 7.19 -1.94 3.22
CA ALA A 75 6.58 -3.15 2.67
C ALA A 75 6.83 -3.28 1.16
N ILE A 76 6.66 -2.20 0.39
CA ILE A 76 6.89 -2.19 -1.06
C ILE A 76 8.38 -2.41 -1.37
N VAL A 77 9.30 -1.75 -0.66
CA VAL A 77 10.75 -1.92 -0.86
C VAL A 77 11.16 -3.37 -0.55
N ASN A 78 10.70 -3.93 0.56
CA ASN A 78 10.94 -5.33 0.93
C ASN A 78 10.39 -6.30 -0.12
N GLY A 79 9.21 -6.01 -0.69
CA GLY A 79 8.64 -6.78 -1.79
C GLY A 79 9.51 -6.76 -3.04
N ILE A 80 10.06 -5.59 -3.41
CA ILE A 80 11.00 -5.43 -4.51
C ILE A 80 12.28 -6.24 -4.25
N GLU A 81 12.87 -6.15 -3.07
CA GLU A 81 14.07 -6.87 -2.68
C GLU A 81 13.86 -8.39 -2.73
N THR A 82 12.72 -8.86 -2.24
CA THR A 82 12.34 -10.27 -2.28
C THR A 82 12.22 -10.78 -3.72
N ALA A 83 11.54 -10.02 -4.59
CA ALA A 83 11.40 -10.38 -6.00
C ALA A 83 12.75 -10.35 -6.73
N TRP A 84 13.60 -9.38 -6.41
CA TRP A 84 14.95 -9.26 -6.99
C TRP A 84 15.84 -10.44 -6.61
N THR A 85 15.86 -10.79 -5.33
CA THR A 85 16.60 -11.94 -4.80
C THR A 85 16.13 -13.25 -5.45
N LEU A 86 14.81 -13.45 -5.55
CA LEU A 86 14.24 -14.62 -6.20
C LEU A 86 14.66 -14.73 -7.67
N SER A 87 14.65 -13.61 -8.40
CA SER A 87 15.07 -13.54 -9.80
C SER A 87 16.57 -13.86 -9.96
N ASN A 88 17.41 -13.30 -9.11
CA ASN A 88 18.85 -13.60 -9.11
C ASN A 88 19.15 -15.07 -8.82
N ASN A 89 18.44 -15.67 -7.86
CA ASN A 89 18.57 -17.09 -7.53
C ASN A 89 18.15 -17.97 -8.73
N LYS A 90 17.01 -17.64 -9.37
CA LYS A 90 16.58 -18.33 -10.60
C LYS A 90 17.62 -18.23 -11.69
N ASN A 91 18.13 -17.04 -11.98
CA ASN A 91 19.14 -16.82 -13.02
C ASN A 91 20.44 -17.57 -12.72
N SER A 92 20.90 -17.54 -11.46
CA SER A 92 22.11 -18.26 -11.03
C SER A 92 21.94 -19.76 -11.15
N GLU A 93 20.78 -20.32 -10.84
CA GLU A 93 20.50 -21.74 -11.01
C GLU A 93 20.49 -22.13 -12.50
N LEU A 94 19.82 -21.35 -13.34
CA LEU A 94 19.82 -21.58 -14.79
C LEU A 94 21.23 -21.49 -15.39
N ALA A 95 22.02 -20.50 -14.97
CA ALA A 95 23.40 -20.38 -15.43
C ALA A 95 24.24 -21.59 -15.01
N ARG A 96 24.09 -22.08 -13.77
CA ARG A 96 24.76 -23.32 -13.32
C ARG A 96 24.34 -24.54 -14.13
N GLN A 97 23.06 -24.66 -14.47
CA GLN A 97 22.59 -25.76 -15.32
C GLN A 97 23.18 -25.71 -16.73
N VAL A 98 23.29 -24.50 -17.31
CA VAL A 98 23.84 -24.29 -18.67
C VAL A 98 25.35 -24.54 -18.71
N PHE A 99 26.10 -23.98 -17.75
CA PHE A 99 27.57 -24.07 -17.76
C PHE A 99 28.11 -25.36 -17.15
N GLY A 100 27.37 -25.99 -16.20
CA GLY A 100 27.79 -27.23 -15.53
C GLY A 100 29.23 -27.16 -15.03
N ASP A 101 30.04 -28.15 -15.41
CA ASP A 101 31.45 -28.24 -15.02
C ASP A 101 32.35 -27.18 -15.69
N ASN A 102 31.83 -26.42 -16.64
CA ASN A 102 32.56 -25.37 -17.31
C ASN A 102 32.52 -24.02 -16.58
N ILE A 103 31.82 -23.90 -15.46
CA ILE A 103 31.76 -22.66 -14.66
C ILE A 103 33.17 -22.16 -14.34
N GLY A 104 34.09 -23.06 -13.96
CA GLY A 104 35.49 -22.72 -13.66
C GLY A 104 36.31 -22.22 -14.85
N LYS A 105 35.80 -22.37 -16.08
CA LYS A 105 36.45 -21.89 -17.32
C LYS A 105 35.97 -20.50 -17.74
N LEU A 106 34.95 -19.94 -17.06
CA LEU A 106 34.44 -18.62 -17.34
C LEU A 106 35.48 -17.55 -16.98
N SER A 107 35.68 -16.58 -17.86
CA SER A 107 36.44 -15.38 -17.48
C SER A 107 35.71 -14.63 -16.37
N GLN A 108 36.43 -13.79 -15.64
CA GLN A 108 35.85 -12.96 -14.56
C GLN A 108 34.69 -12.08 -15.07
N ALA A 109 34.81 -11.54 -16.29
CA ALA A 109 33.77 -10.74 -16.90
C ALA A 109 32.51 -11.57 -17.21
N GLN A 110 32.70 -12.77 -17.75
CA GLN A 110 31.58 -13.72 -17.99
C GLN A 110 30.94 -14.16 -16.69
N TYR A 111 31.74 -14.53 -15.67
CA TYR A 111 31.21 -14.91 -14.38
C TYR A 111 30.37 -13.78 -13.75
N ARG A 112 30.87 -12.56 -13.72
CA ARG A 112 30.11 -11.39 -13.24
C ARG A 112 28.81 -11.21 -14.00
N ARG A 113 28.82 -11.32 -15.32
CA ARG A 113 27.64 -11.15 -16.16
C ARG A 113 26.50 -12.11 -15.83
N TYR A 114 26.81 -13.36 -15.46
CA TYR A 114 25.80 -14.40 -15.20
C TYR A 114 25.45 -14.60 -13.73
N PHE A 115 26.34 -14.21 -12.83
CA PHE A 115 26.19 -14.48 -11.39
C PHE A 115 26.19 -13.24 -10.48
N SER A 116 26.27 -12.03 -11.06
CA SER A 116 26.12 -10.81 -10.23
C SER A 116 24.67 -10.59 -9.80
N THR A 117 24.49 -9.97 -8.64
CA THR A 117 23.18 -9.64 -8.07
C THR A 117 22.58 -8.36 -8.63
N ASN A 118 23.35 -7.60 -9.43
CA ASN A 118 22.94 -6.32 -10.03
C ASN A 118 22.32 -5.34 -9.02
N ASP A 119 22.95 -5.21 -7.85
CA ASP A 119 22.41 -4.38 -6.74
C ASP A 119 22.28 -2.91 -7.12
N GLU A 120 23.18 -2.38 -7.96
CA GLU A 120 23.09 -1.02 -8.49
C GLU A 120 21.81 -0.83 -9.34
N ALA A 121 21.45 -1.81 -10.13
CA ALA A 121 20.24 -1.75 -10.94
C ALA A 121 18.98 -1.85 -10.07
N ARG A 122 19.01 -2.63 -8.97
CA ARG A 122 17.95 -2.68 -7.98
C ARG A 122 17.75 -1.32 -7.33
N GLU A 123 18.83 -0.70 -6.87
CA GLU A 123 18.78 0.61 -6.24
C GLU A 123 18.25 1.68 -7.22
N ALA A 124 18.75 1.69 -8.46
CA ALA A 124 18.24 2.57 -9.50
C ALA A 124 16.74 2.35 -9.76
N PHE A 125 16.27 1.11 -9.69
CA PHE A 125 14.84 0.79 -9.84
C PHE A 125 14.01 1.36 -8.68
N ILE A 126 14.46 1.23 -7.43
CA ILE A 126 13.79 1.77 -6.25
C ILE A 126 13.74 3.31 -6.32
N GLN A 127 14.84 3.94 -6.74
CA GLN A 127 14.97 5.40 -6.82
C GLN A 127 14.35 6.01 -8.08
N ARG A 128 13.88 5.19 -9.03
CA ARG A 128 13.32 5.70 -10.29
C ARG A 128 12.11 6.60 -10.05
N LYS A 129 11.99 7.61 -10.90
CA LYS A 129 10.78 8.41 -10.99
C LYS A 129 9.82 7.82 -12.02
N THR A 130 8.54 7.79 -11.68
CA THR A 130 7.45 7.47 -12.60
C THR A 130 6.52 8.67 -12.65
N ASN A 131 6.32 9.25 -13.82
CA ASN A 131 5.57 10.52 -13.98
C ASN A 131 6.12 11.65 -13.08
N GLY A 132 7.46 11.74 -12.97
CA GLY A 132 8.14 12.73 -12.14
C GLY A 132 8.19 12.45 -10.63
N LEU A 133 7.51 11.41 -10.14
CA LEU A 133 7.38 11.09 -8.72
C LEU A 133 8.24 9.89 -8.32
N LYS A 134 8.95 9.99 -7.20
CA LYS A 134 9.59 8.86 -6.52
C LYS A 134 8.55 7.93 -5.90
N LEU A 135 8.98 6.75 -5.46
CA LEU A 135 8.12 5.80 -4.75
C LEU A 135 7.45 6.44 -3.54
N SER A 136 8.22 7.13 -2.69
CA SER A 136 7.71 7.80 -1.49
C SER A 136 6.64 8.87 -1.79
N ASP A 137 6.75 9.57 -2.93
CA ASP A 137 5.78 10.60 -3.33
C ASP A 137 4.47 9.97 -3.80
N ARG A 138 4.57 8.81 -4.47
CA ARG A 138 3.39 8.03 -4.87
C ARG A 138 2.68 7.42 -3.67
N VAL A 139 3.43 6.86 -2.73
CA VAL A 139 2.86 6.35 -1.47
C VAL A 139 2.19 7.49 -0.70
N TRP A 140 2.80 8.68 -0.65
CA TRP A 140 2.20 9.85 -0.01
C TRP A 140 0.84 10.22 -0.62
N ARG A 141 0.70 10.21 -1.93
CA ARG A 141 -0.60 10.46 -2.57
C ARG A 141 -1.68 9.47 -2.13
N TYR A 142 -1.34 8.20 -2.00
CA TYR A 142 -2.28 7.20 -1.50
C TYR A 142 -2.65 7.43 -0.03
N THR A 143 -1.72 7.90 0.80
CA THR A 143 -2.03 8.22 2.20
C THR A 143 -2.89 9.47 2.34
N GLU A 144 -2.75 10.48 1.49
CA GLU A 144 -3.65 11.62 1.43
C GLU A 144 -5.07 11.22 1.01
N GLN A 145 -5.19 10.41 -0.04
CA GLN A 145 -6.48 9.85 -0.45
C GLN A 145 -7.12 9.00 0.65
N PHE A 146 -6.33 8.22 1.37
CA PHE A 146 -6.78 7.47 2.53
C PHE A 146 -7.33 8.40 3.63
N LYS A 147 -6.70 9.56 3.90
CA LYS A 147 -7.19 10.56 4.83
C LYS A 147 -8.61 11.02 4.44
N ASP A 148 -8.78 11.43 3.19
CA ASP A 148 -10.06 11.93 2.69
C ASP A 148 -11.19 10.90 2.83
N GLU A 149 -10.92 9.63 2.53
CA GLU A 149 -11.88 8.53 2.68
C GLU A 149 -12.21 8.23 4.14
N ILE A 150 -11.22 8.32 5.02
CA ILE A 150 -11.44 8.15 6.47
C ILE A 150 -12.30 9.31 7.01
N GLU A 151 -12.02 10.55 6.65
CA GLU A 151 -12.83 11.70 7.07
C GLU A 151 -14.29 11.52 6.66
N LEU A 152 -14.50 11.07 5.43
CA LEU A 152 -15.82 10.81 4.88
C LEU A 152 -16.57 9.69 5.64
N GLY A 153 -15.88 8.58 5.90
CA GLY A 153 -16.45 7.47 6.65
C GLY A 153 -16.75 7.81 8.11
N LEU A 154 -15.89 8.61 8.74
CA LEU A 154 -16.09 9.09 10.10
C LEU A 154 -17.25 10.07 10.19
N ASP A 155 -17.42 10.97 9.24
CA ASP A 155 -18.55 11.90 9.21
C ASP A 155 -19.88 11.15 9.26
N VAL A 156 -20.03 10.13 8.41
CA VAL A 156 -21.24 9.30 8.37
C VAL A 156 -21.41 8.50 9.67
N GLY A 157 -20.34 7.87 10.15
CA GLY A 157 -20.40 7.03 11.35
C GLY A 157 -20.72 7.83 12.61
N ILE A 158 -20.08 8.98 12.82
CA ILE A 158 -20.31 9.83 14.01
C ILE A 158 -21.73 10.38 14.01
N ARG A 159 -22.23 10.87 12.87
CA ARG A 159 -23.61 11.37 12.75
C ARG A 159 -24.66 10.31 13.05
N ASN A 160 -24.38 9.08 12.69
CA ASN A 160 -25.29 7.95 12.95
C ASN A 160 -25.07 7.29 14.31
N GLY A 161 -24.19 7.82 15.15
CA GLY A 161 -23.88 7.26 16.47
C GLY A 161 -23.24 5.87 16.41
N VAL A 162 -22.55 5.56 15.31
CA VAL A 162 -21.91 4.25 15.08
C VAL A 162 -20.67 4.12 15.96
N SER A 163 -20.46 2.94 16.56
CA SER A 163 -19.27 2.69 17.37
C SER A 163 -17.98 2.70 16.55
N ALA A 164 -16.83 3.00 17.19
CA ALA A 164 -15.52 2.93 16.50
C ALA A 164 -15.25 1.56 15.89
N GLU A 165 -15.77 0.51 16.49
CA GLU A 165 -15.60 -0.86 16.05
C GLU A 165 -16.40 -1.15 14.77
N ASP A 166 -17.63 -0.67 14.71
CA ASP A 166 -18.49 -0.80 13.54
C ASP A 166 -18.00 0.09 12.39
N MET A 167 -17.59 1.33 12.67
CA MET A 167 -16.92 2.19 11.68
C MET A 167 -15.65 1.54 11.12
N THR A 168 -14.84 0.91 11.96
CA THR A 168 -13.67 0.16 11.51
C THR A 168 -14.05 -0.97 10.56
N ARG A 169 -15.15 -1.68 10.84
CA ARG A 169 -15.65 -2.78 10.00
C ARG A 169 -16.13 -2.28 8.65
N GLU A 170 -16.83 -1.16 8.61
CA GLU A 170 -17.30 -0.54 7.38
C GLU A 170 -16.15 -0.01 6.53
N LEU A 171 -15.22 0.73 7.14
CA LEU A 171 -14.05 1.27 6.45
C LEU A 171 -13.13 0.18 5.88
N ARG A 172 -13.02 -0.98 6.55
CA ARG A 172 -12.30 -2.15 6.01
C ARG A 172 -12.87 -2.68 4.71
N GLN A 173 -14.17 -2.55 4.47
CA GLN A 173 -14.78 -3.01 3.21
C GLN A 173 -14.23 -2.22 2.03
N TYR A 174 -13.94 -0.93 2.22
CA TYR A 174 -13.33 -0.09 1.19
C TYR A 174 -11.90 -0.50 0.88
N LEU A 175 -11.14 -0.98 1.88
CA LEU A 175 -9.77 -1.46 1.67
C LEU A 175 -9.72 -2.75 0.83
N LYS A 176 -10.70 -3.64 1.01
CA LYS A 176 -10.81 -4.88 0.22
C LYS A 176 -11.17 -4.62 -1.25
N HIS A 177 -11.75 -3.47 -1.52
CA HIS A 177 -12.16 -3.04 -2.85
C HIS A 177 -11.63 -1.62 -3.10
N PRO A 178 -10.32 -1.44 -3.37
CA PRO A 178 -9.70 -0.13 -3.56
C PRO A 178 -10.38 0.70 -4.64
N ASP A 179 -10.96 0.05 -5.65
CA ASP A 179 -11.76 0.69 -6.68
C ASP A 179 -13.05 1.33 -6.14
N MET A 180 -13.49 0.95 -4.97
CA MET A 180 -14.67 1.53 -4.31
C MET A 180 -14.33 2.74 -3.45
N LEU A 181 -13.08 2.91 -3.01
CA LEU A 181 -12.62 4.08 -2.25
C LEU A 181 -12.87 5.40 -3.00
N PHE A 182 -12.73 5.37 -4.32
CA PHE A 182 -12.82 6.56 -5.18
C PHE A 182 -14.18 6.76 -5.84
N ARG A 183 -15.17 6.01 -5.46
CA ARG A 183 -16.48 5.99 -6.13
C ARG A 183 -17.56 6.79 -5.41
N ARG A 184 -17.25 7.34 -4.23
CA ARG A 184 -18.18 8.16 -3.47
C ARG A 184 -17.76 9.62 -3.54
N VAL A 185 -18.70 10.49 -3.84
CA VAL A 185 -18.56 11.95 -3.81
C VAL A 185 -19.70 12.52 -2.96
N ARG A 186 -19.42 13.61 -2.27
CA ARG A 186 -20.49 14.36 -1.61
C ARG A 186 -21.20 15.21 -2.64
N ASP A 187 -22.52 15.21 -2.58
CA ASP A 187 -23.32 16.17 -3.32
C ASP A 187 -23.30 17.56 -2.68
N GLU A 188 -24.00 18.50 -3.29
CA GLU A 188 -24.12 19.89 -2.80
C GLU A 188 -24.77 20.01 -1.41
N HIS A 189 -25.43 18.95 -0.93
CA HIS A 189 -26.04 18.86 0.40
C HIS A 189 -25.18 18.09 1.39
N GLY A 190 -23.94 17.68 0.98
CA GLY A 190 -23.02 16.93 1.81
C GLY A 190 -23.36 15.44 1.97
N VAL A 191 -24.34 14.94 1.21
CA VAL A 191 -24.74 13.53 1.23
C VAL A 191 -23.78 12.71 0.38
N LEU A 192 -23.32 11.55 0.91
CA LEU A 192 -22.47 10.61 0.23
C LEU A 192 -23.20 9.93 -0.91
N GLN A 193 -22.77 10.15 -2.12
CA GLN A 193 -23.30 9.51 -3.32
C GLN A 193 -22.21 8.76 -4.08
N LEU A 194 -22.60 7.74 -4.83
CA LEU A 194 -21.71 7.11 -5.80
C LEU A 194 -21.31 8.14 -6.87
N SER A 195 -20.02 8.23 -7.19
CA SER A 195 -19.58 9.09 -8.30
C SER A 195 -20.24 8.62 -9.61
N ARG A 196 -20.49 9.54 -10.55
CA ARG A 196 -21.09 9.20 -11.87
C ARG A 196 -20.31 8.13 -12.63
N ARG A 197 -19.01 7.97 -12.37
CA ARG A 197 -18.17 6.89 -12.95
C ARG A 197 -18.40 5.53 -12.31
N ALA A 198 -18.99 5.48 -11.11
CA ALA A 198 -19.24 4.23 -10.39
C ALA A 198 -20.71 3.77 -10.53
N ALA A 199 -21.59 4.66 -10.99
CA ALA A 199 -23.00 4.37 -11.24
C ALA A 199 -23.25 3.93 -12.70
N ALA A 200 -22.26 4.00 -13.58
CA ALA A 200 -22.27 3.51 -14.95
C ALA A 200 -21.59 2.13 -15.06
#